data_4c19b070738c37b3ba12534a428e11f3
#
_entry.id   4c19b070738c37b3ba12534a428e11f3
#
_cell.length_a   1.000
_cell.length_b   1.000
_cell.length_c   1.000
_cell.angle_alpha   90.00
_cell.angle_beta   90.00
_cell.angle_gamma   90.00
#
_symmetry.space_group_name_H-M   'P 1'
#
loop_
_entity.id
_entity.type
_entity.pdbx_description
1 polymer ?
#
loop_
_entity_poly.entity_id
_entity_poly.type
_entity_poly.pdbx_seq_one_letter_code
_entity_poly.pdbx_strand_id
1 'polypeptide(L)'
;MLKIKTHIVAVTMGVVALVLLCGSCASDRRMAAEPTVCVSIAPLKYVVKQLAGDMYEVETMTPAGVSPETYQPTPAQIAQLDECLAYIRVGTLGFENTTLRRITENVPHLYQINASATVPPLKDAAGDDPHAWTSPTSLKLMAQEIVRGLAHIDKHKADTLKVTLEAFETEMDSLDAQLSRQLEGAACRTFLIYHPALGYFARVYGLKQLAVEHDGKKPSAAYLAKLVKQCREEGVKVVFVEKEYDPELVAPIAKEIGAKVVVIDPLSDNPKQQFIEIAKALCQ
;
A
#
# COMPACT_ATOMS: atom_id res chain seq x y z
N MET A 1 -7.71 -73.77 37.18
CA MET A 1 -7.34 -73.04 35.95
C MET A 1 -8.38 -72.01 35.50
N LEU A 2 -9.60 -71.97 36.02
CA LEU A 2 -10.66 -71.09 35.56
C LEU A 2 -10.59 -69.67 36.17
N LYS A 3 -10.12 -69.47 37.43
CA LYS A 3 -10.01 -68.22 38.12
C LYS A 3 -8.92 -67.24 37.59
N ILE A 4 -7.83 -67.76 36.99
CA ILE A 4 -6.73 -66.97 36.46
C ILE A 4 -7.12 -66.28 35.12
N LYS A 5 -7.93 -67.04 34.30
CA LYS A 5 -8.42 -66.40 33.00
C LYS A 5 -9.35 -65.26 33.18
N THR A 6 -10.16 -65.22 34.25
CA THR A 6 -11.11 -64.12 34.51
C THR A 6 -10.41 -62.82 34.96
N HIS A 7 -9.31 -62.91 35.70
CA HIS A 7 -8.54 -61.75 36.11
C HIS A 7 -7.72 -61.15 34.99
N ILE A 8 -7.21 -61.90 34.03
CA ILE A 8 -6.47 -61.39 32.86
C ILE A 8 -7.42 -60.63 31.91
N VAL A 9 -8.63 -61.12 31.68
CA VAL A 9 -9.62 -60.46 30.85
C VAL A 9 -10.11 -59.16 31.48
N ALA A 10 -10.29 -59.06 32.81
CA ALA A 10 -10.69 -57.92 33.51
C ALA A 10 -9.58 -56.78 33.49
N VAL A 11 -8.31 -57.21 33.64
CA VAL A 11 -7.17 -56.26 33.58
C VAL A 11 -6.95 -55.72 32.16
N THR A 12 -7.09 -56.55 31.12
CA THR A 12 -6.96 -56.12 29.72
C THR A 12 -8.12 -55.17 29.30
N MET A 13 -9.34 -55.42 29.73
CA MET A 13 -10.46 -54.47 29.47
C MET A 13 -10.28 -53.14 30.21
N GLY A 14 -9.73 -53.14 31.44
CA GLY A 14 -9.44 -51.92 32.20
C GLY A 14 -8.36 -51.06 31.55
N VAL A 15 -7.29 -51.68 31.02
CA VAL A 15 -6.21 -50.96 30.33
C VAL A 15 -6.66 -50.42 28.97
N VAL A 16 -7.48 -51.15 28.22
CA VAL A 16 -8.05 -50.65 26.94
C VAL A 16 -9.03 -49.53 27.18
N ALA A 17 -9.84 -49.52 28.24
CA ALA A 17 -10.74 -48.42 28.59
C ALA A 17 -9.96 -47.18 29.06
N LEU A 18 -8.84 -47.32 29.74
CA LEU A 18 -8.00 -46.18 30.18
C LEU A 18 -7.24 -45.53 29.02
N VAL A 19 -6.82 -46.33 28.03
CA VAL A 19 -6.15 -45.80 26.80
C VAL A 19 -7.14 -45.04 25.88
N LEU A 20 -8.42 -45.48 25.87
CA LEU A 20 -9.47 -44.77 25.11
C LEU A 20 -9.92 -43.45 25.77
N LEU A 21 -9.73 -43.26 27.07
CA LEU A 21 -10.03 -42.02 27.77
C LEU A 21 -8.92 -40.94 27.64
N CYS A 22 -7.68 -41.37 27.39
CA CYS A 22 -6.56 -40.43 27.14
C CYS A 22 -6.46 -39.92 25.68
N GLY A 23 -7.20 -40.51 24.74
CA GLY A 23 -7.18 -40.16 23.32
C GLY A 23 -8.13 -39.03 22.89
N SER A 24 -8.94 -38.48 23.83
CA SER A 24 -10.03 -37.55 23.49
C SER A 24 -9.79 -36.08 23.89
N CYS A 25 -8.53 -35.67 24.06
CA CYS A 25 -8.20 -34.24 24.28
C CYS A 25 -7.12 -33.78 23.31
N ALA A 26 -7.11 -34.25 22.07
CA ALA A 26 -6.64 -33.45 20.96
C ALA A 26 -7.81 -32.55 20.59
N SER A 27 -7.98 -31.44 21.33
CA SER A 27 -8.75 -30.31 20.82
C SER A 27 -8.06 -29.87 19.52
N ASP A 28 -8.63 -30.27 18.38
CA ASP A 28 -8.45 -29.57 17.12
C ASP A 28 -8.76 -28.09 17.43
N ARG A 29 -7.78 -27.35 17.90
CA ARG A 29 -7.74 -25.93 17.65
C ARG A 29 -7.56 -25.83 16.14
N ARG A 30 -8.63 -25.94 15.39
CA ARG A 30 -8.73 -25.22 14.13
C ARG A 30 -8.44 -23.78 14.55
N MET A 31 -7.22 -23.33 14.30
CA MET A 31 -6.94 -21.89 14.32
C MET A 31 -8.02 -21.30 13.40
N ALA A 32 -8.94 -20.56 14.00
CA ALA A 32 -9.89 -19.81 13.21
C ALA A 32 -9.06 -19.02 12.20
N ALA A 33 -9.38 -19.14 10.92
CA ALA A 33 -8.68 -18.39 9.90
C ALA A 33 -8.71 -16.89 10.30
N GLU A 34 -7.57 -16.24 10.20
CA GLU A 34 -7.50 -14.82 10.52
C GLU A 34 -8.49 -14.05 9.63
N PRO A 35 -9.20 -13.07 10.18
CA PRO A 35 -10.16 -12.30 9.41
C PRO A 35 -9.45 -11.55 8.27
N THR A 36 -10.05 -11.56 7.10
CA THR A 36 -9.50 -10.91 5.91
C THR A 36 -9.90 -9.44 5.85
N VAL A 37 -8.94 -8.58 5.54
CA VAL A 37 -9.17 -7.19 5.12
C VAL A 37 -8.67 -6.99 3.70
N CYS A 38 -9.40 -6.23 2.90
CA CYS A 38 -9.00 -5.89 1.55
C CYS A 38 -8.49 -4.45 1.49
N VAL A 39 -7.42 -4.20 0.74
CA VAL A 39 -6.85 -2.87 0.52
C VAL A 39 -6.84 -2.53 -0.96
N SER A 40 -6.88 -1.26 -1.32
CA SER A 40 -6.89 -0.83 -2.72
C SER A 40 -5.57 -1.10 -3.43
N ILE A 41 -4.44 -0.85 -2.78
CA ILE A 41 -3.09 -0.87 -3.37
C ILE A 41 -2.06 -1.47 -2.40
N ALA A 42 -0.94 -1.96 -2.95
CA ALA A 42 0.12 -2.60 -2.17
C ALA A 42 0.75 -1.69 -1.08
N PRO A 43 0.95 -0.37 -1.26
CA PRO A 43 1.39 0.50 -0.16
C PRO A 43 0.47 0.48 1.08
N LEU A 44 -0.85 0.35 0.92
CA LEU A 44 -1.75 0.19 2.05
C LEU A 44 -1.61 -1.19 2.72
N LYS A 45 -1.35 -2.25 1.92
CA LYS A 45 -1.02 -3.57 2.47
C LYS A 45 0.22 -3.50 3.37
N TYR A 46 1.27 -2.80 2.90
CA TYR A 46 2.45 -2.55 3.73
C TYR A 46 2.08 -1.91 5.06
N VAL A 47 1.32 -0.80 5.03
CA VAL A 47 0.93 -0.09 6.25
C VAL A 47 0.15 -1.01 7.20
N VAL A 48 -0.86 -1.75 6.70
CA VAL A 48 -1.66 -2.68 7.52
C VAL A 48 -0.77 -3.76 8.15
N LYS A 49 0.16 -4.33 7.38
CA LYS A 49 1.10 -5.36 7.90
C LYS A 49 2.06 -4.80 8.95
N GLN A 50 2.51 -3.55 8.83
CA GLN A 50 3.33 -2.91 9.88
C GLN A 50 2.52 -2.66 11.16
N LEU A 51 1.25 -2.30 11.04
CA LEU A 51 0.38 -1.98 12.18
C LEU A 51 -0.20 -3.22 12.87
N ALA A 52 -0.62 -4.21 12.09
CA ALA A 52 -1.41 -5.33 12.57
C ALA A 52 -0.68 -6.68 12.52
N GLY A 53 0.51 -6.75 11.90
CA GLY A 53 1.24 -8.01 11.74
C GLY A 53 0.39 -9.09 11.08
N ASP A 54 0.23 -10.22 11.78
CA ASP A 54 -0.58 -11.34 11.32
C ASP A 54 -2.00 -11.36 11.90
N MET A 55 -2.48 -10.24 12.46
CA MET A 55 -3.85 -10.14 13.00
C MET A 55 -4.93 -10.23 11.91
N TYR A 56 -4.55 -10.01 10.66
CA TYR A 56 -5.42 -10.04 9.49
C TYR A 56 -4.70 -10.63 8.29
N GLU A 57 -5.41 -11.42 7.51
CA GLU A 57 -5.04 -11.66 6.12
C GLU A 57 -5.32 -10.39 5.31
N VAL A 58 -4.36 -9.98 4.46
CA VAL A 58 -4.49 -8.73 3.70
C VAL A 58 -4.45 -8.99 2.22
N GLU A 59 -5.59 -8.80 1.58
CA GLU A 59 -5.75 -8.90 0.13
C GLU A 59 -5.63 -7.54 -0.55
N THR A 60 -5.03 -7.51 -1.75
CA THR A 60 -4.87 -6.27 -2.50
C THR A 60 -5.74 -6.28 -3.74
N MET A 61 -6.56 -5.24 -3.92
CA MET A 61 -7.48 -5.11 -5.04
C MET A 61 -6.75 -4.92 -6.37
N THR A 62 -5.85 -3.95 -6.44
CA THR A 62 -5.08 -3.67 -7.66
C THR A 62 -3.92 -4.66 -7.79
N PRO A 63 -3.86 -5.47 -8.88
CA PRO A 63 -2.74 -6.38 -9.11
C PRO A 63 -1.42 -5.64 -9.31
N ALA A 64 -0.30 -6.32 -9.02
CA ALA A 64 1.03 -5.77 -9.27
C ALA A 64 1.23 -5.44 -10.77
N GLY A 65 1.86 -4.29 -11.04
CA GLY A 65 2.14 -3.83 -12.41
C GLY A 65 0.93 -3.26 -13.16
N VAL A 66 -0.17 -3.00 -12.46
CA VAL A 66 -1.37 -2.37 -13.03
C VAL A 66 -1.55 -0.98 -12.42
N SER A 67 -1.73 0.04 -13.25
CA SER A 67 -2.03 1.40 -12.78
C SER A 67 -3.41 1.44 -12.11
N PRO A 68 -3.51 1.90 -10.85
CA PRO A 68 -4.78 1.99 -10.13
C PRO A 68 -5.73 3.05 -10.71
N GLU A 69 -5.23 3.96 -11.54
CA GLU A 69 -6.07 4.99 -12.17
C GLU A 69 -6.95 4.43 -13.28
N THR A 70 -6.43 3.45 -14.02
CA THR A 70 -7.15 2.79 -15.12
C THR A 70 -7.75 1.45 -14.75
N TYR A 71 -7.46 0.98 -13.53
CA TYR A 71 -7.90 -0.31 -13.04
C TYR A 71 -9.41 -0.40 -12.88
N GLN A 72 -9.95 -1.59 -13.17
CA GLN A 72 -11.34 -1.96 -12.92
C GLN A 72 -11.38 -3.33 -12.24
N PRO A 73 -12.01 -3.46 -11.06
CA PRO A 73 -12.12 -4.75 -10.37
C PRO A 73 -12.91 -5.78 -11.19
N THR A 74 -12.45 -7.02 -11.16
CA THR A 74 -13.16 -8.14 -11.76
C THR A 74 -14.36 -8.56 -10.90
N PRO A 75 -15.38 -9.24 -11.48
CA PRO A 75 -16.48 -9.78 -10.69
C PRO A 75 -16.06 -10.70 -9.55
N ALA A 76 -14.97 -11.48 -9.73
CA ALA A 76 -14.43 -12.34 -8.69
C ALA A 76 -13.85 -11.54 -7.51
N GLN A 77 -13.09 -10.48 -7.76
CA GLN A 77 -12.56 -9.59 -6.72
C GLN A 77 -13.68 -8.85 -5.99
N ILE A 78 -14.74 -8.49 -6.70
CA ILE A 78 -15.93 -7.89 -6.10
C ILE A 78 -16.61 -8.89 -5.14
N ALA A 79 -16.74 -10.15 -5.55
CA ALA A 79 -17.31 -11.20 -4.69
C ALA A 79 -16.45 -11.46 -3.44
N GLN A 80 -15.12 -11.37 -3.54
CA GLN A 80 -14.21 -11.48 -2.39
C GLN A 80 -14.43 -10.40 -1.33
N LEU A 81 -14.90 -9.21 -1.70
CA LEU A 81 -15.21 -8.16 -0.72
C LEU A 81 -16.33 -8.55 0.24
N ASP A 82 -17.25 -9.42 -0.17
CA ASP A 82 -18.33 -9.93 0.68
C ASP A 82 -17.80 -10.82 1.85
N GLU A 83 -16.61 -11.39 1.67
CA GLU A 83 -15.94 -12.21 2.68
C GLU A 83 -15.00 -11.40 3.58
N CYS A 84 -14.78 -10.11 3.27
CA CYS A 84 -13.87 -9.26 4.00
C CYS A 84 -14.54 -8.58 5.20
N LEU A 85 -13.79 -8.45 6.30
CA LEU A 85 -14.18 -7.68 7.49
C LEU A 85 -14.20 -6.17 7.18
N ALA A 86 -13.22 -5.70 6.42
CA ALA A 86 -13.08 -4.30 6.05
C ALA A 86 -12.47 -4.13 4.67
N TYR A 87 -12.82 -3.00 4.03
CA TYR A 87 -12.15 -2.48 2.85
C TYR A 87 -11.45 -1.16 3.18
N ILE A 88 -10.11 -1.17 3.06
CA ILE A 88 -9.26 -0.01 3.31
C ILE A 88 -8.90 0.61 1.97
N ARG A 89 -9.55 1.72 1.66
CA ARG A 89 -9.35 2.46 0.40
C ARG A 89 -8.40 3.63 0.58
N VAL A 90 -7.72 4.00 -0.50
CA VAL A 90 -6.97 5.27 -0.54
C VAL A 90 -7.95 6.43 -0.35
N GLY A 91 -9.07 6.41 -1.05
CA GLY A 91 -10.12 7.44 -0.99
C GLY A 91 -10.12 8.38 -2.20
N THR A 92 -9.07 8.36 -3.01
CA THR A 92 -8.87 9.27 -4.15
C THR A 92 -8.87 8.56 -5.51
N LEU A 93 -8.77 7.23 -5.55
CA LEU A 93 -8.71 6.48 -6.79
C LEU A 93 -10.07 6.41 -7.51
N GLY A 94 -10.03 6.51 -8.84
CA GLY A 94 -11.24 6.57 -9.66
C GLY A 94 -12.14 5.35 -9.50
N PHE A 95 -11.59 4.13 -9.50
CA PHE A 95 -12.38 2.90 -9.34
C PHE A 95 -13.05 2.78 -7.96
N GLU A 96 -12.43 3.34 -6.90
CA GLU A 96 -13.01 3.37 -5.55
C GLU A 96 -14.28 4.22 -5.51
N ASN A 97 -14.26 5.35 -6.19
CA ASN A 97 -15.35 6.33 -6.18
C ASN A 97 -16.45 6.03 -7.22
N THR A 98 -16.21 5.10 -8.14
CA THR A 98 -17.17 4.71 -9.18
C THR A 98 -17.69 3.29 -8.97
N THR A 99 -16.92 2.30 -9.37
CA THR A 99 -17.33 0.88 -9.37
C THR A 99 -17.51 0.35 -7.95
N LEU A 100 -16.51 0.54 -7.08
CA LEU A 100 -16.57 0.00 -5.72
C LEU A 100 -17.60 0.71 -4.85
N ARG A 101 -17.82 2.00 -5.01
CA ARG A 101 -18.89 2.68 -4.26
C ARG A 101 -20.25 2.02 -4.44
N ARG A 102 -20.61 1.70 -5.69
CA ARG A 102 -21.90 1.05 -5.99
C ARG A 102 -22.01 -0.35 -5.39
N ILE A 103 -20.89 -1.05 -5.30
CA ILE A 103 -20.85 -2.42 -4.81
C ILE A 103 -20.91 -2.42 -3.30
N THR A 104 -20.08 -1.61 -2.64
CA THR A 104 -20.02 -1.53 -1.18
C THR A 104 -21.29 -0.96 -0.55
N GLU A 105 -22.08 -0.17 -1.29
CA GLU A 105 -23.41 0.23 -0.89
C GLU A 105 -24.38 -0.98 -0.77
N ASN A 106 -24.09 -2.08 -1.46
CA ASN A 106 -24.87 -3.33 -1.43
C ASN A 106 -24.26 -4.42 -0.53
N VAL A 107 -23.14 -4.14 0.17
CA VAL A 107 -22.49 -5.01 1.15
C VAL A 107 -22.49 -4.33 2.53
N PRO A 108 -23.63 -4.32 3.23
CA PRO A 108 -23.82 -3.47 4.41
C PRO A 108 -22.97 -3.87 5.62
N HIS A 109 -22.39 -5.06 5.66
CA HIS A 109 -21.50 -5.52 6.72
C HIS A 109 -20.03 -5.13 6.48
N LEU A 110 -19.66 -4.74 5.25
CA LEU A 110 -18.30 -4.36 4.88
C LEU A 110 -17.96 -2.98 5.45
N TYR A 111 -17.11 -2.94 6.45
CA TYR A 111 -16.65 -1.67 7.02
C TYR A 111 -15.64 -0.99 6.09
N GLN A 112 -15.88 0.26 5.73
CA GLN A 112 -15.01 1.02 4.85
C GLN A 112 -14.13 1.99 5.63
N ILE A 113 -12.81 1.94 5.38
CA ILE A 113 -11.83 2.86 5.97
C ILE A 113 -11.25 3.70 4.83
N ASN A 114 -11.46 5.02 4.89
CA ASN A 114 -10.81 5.96 3.98
C ASN A 114 -9.45 6.36 4.58
N ALA A 115 -8.38 5.77 4.10
CA ALA A 115 -7.05 5.98 4.65
C ALA A 115 -6.55 7.42 4.47
N SER A 116 -6.91 8.12 3.38
CA SER A 116 -6.47 9.49 3.16
C SER A 116 -7.40 10.57 3.73
N ALA A 117 -8.37 10.21 4.58
CA ALA A 117 -9.38 11.15 5.07
C ALA A 117 -8.80 12.42 5.73
N THR A 118 -7.65 12.32 6.37
CA THR A 118 -6.96 13.44 7.03
C THR A 118 -5.72 13.94 6.27
N VAL A 119 -5.38 13.31 5.14
CA VAL A 119 -4.27 13.80 4.30
C VAL A 119 -4.70 15.07 3.58
N PRO A 120 -3.99 16.20 3.75
CA PRO A 120 -4.33 17.44 3.04
C PRO A 120 -4.29 17.23 1.53
N PRO A 121 -5.38 17.50 0.80
CA PRO A 121 -5.42 17.25 -0.64
C PRO A 121 -4.37 18.08 -1.38
N LEU A 122 -3.90 17.54 -2.49
CA LEU A 122 -3.04 18.23 -3.43
C LEU A 122 -3.81 18.36 -4.74
N LYS A 123 -3.76 19.58 -5.33
CA LYS A 123 -4.31 19.84 -6.64
C LYS A 123 -3.18 20.09 -7.62
N ASP A 124 -3.30 19.52 -8.78
CA ASP A 124 -2.44 19.77 -9.92
C ASP A 124 -3.26 20.42 -11.08
N ALA A 125 -2.67 20.47 -12.28
CA ALA A 125 -3.36 21.04 -13.45
C ALA A 125 -4.55 20.17 -13.93
N ALA A 126 -4.55 18.88 -13.62
CA ALA A 126 -5.58 17.93 -14.01
C ALA A 126 -6.73 17.84 -12.98
N GLY A 127 -6.52 18.32 -11.74
CA GLY A 127 -7.50 18.28 -10.67
C GLY A 127 -6.91 17.86 -9.34
N ASP A 128 -7.60 16.97 -8.61
CA ASP A 128 -7.10 16.45 -7.35
C ASP A 128 -6.11 15.29 -7.63
N ASP A 129 -4.87 15.44 -7.16
CA ASP A 129 -3.82 14.42 -7.26
C ASP A 129 -4.23 13.18 -6.43
N PRO A 130 -4.42 12.00 -7.05
CA PRO A 130 -4.86 10.82 -6.33
C PRO A 130 -3.76 10.13 -5.50
N HIS A 131 -2.47 10.49 -5.68
CA HIS A 131 -1.31 9.75 -5.17
C HIS A 131 -0.96 10.09 -3.72
N ALA A 132 -1.98 10.15 -2.85
CA ALA A 132 -1.83 10.58 -1.45
C ALA A 132 -0.83 9.74 -0.62
N TRP A 133 -0.50 8.52 -1.03
CA TRP A 133 0.41 7.61 -0.33
C TRP A 133 1.90 7.85 -0.59
N THR A 134 2.25 8.79 -1.46
CA THR A 134 3.62 8.95 -1.98
C THR A 134 4.51 9.88 -1.14
N SER A 135 4.28 9.94 0.18
CA SER A 135 5.21 10.57 1.12
C SER A 135 5.17 9.92 2.51
N PRO A 136 6.27 9.96 3.31
CA PRO A 136 6.26 9.44 4.68
C PRO A 136 5.20 10.10 5.57
N THR A 137 5.05 11.42 5.47
CA THR A 137 4.06 12.20 6.24
C THR A 137 2.63 11.79 5.90
N SER A 138 2.34 11.53 4.63
CA SER A 138 1.03 11.03 4.22
C SER A 138 0.78 9.61 4.71
N LEU A 139 1.77 8.70 4.62
CA LEU A 139 1.64 7.33 5.14
C LEU A 139 1.40 7.32 6.65
N LYS A 140 2.01 8.24 7.41
CA LYS A 140 1.75 8.41 8.84
C LYS A 140 0.29 8.77 9.10
N LEU A 141 -0.27 9.76 8.41
CA LEU A 141 -1.68 10.13 8.53
C LEU A 141 -2.62 8.98 8.12
N MET A 142 -2.28 8.26 7.04
CA MET A 142 -3.03 7.08 6.62
C MET A 142 -3.03 5.97 7.67
N ALA A 143 -1.90 5.73 8.33
CA ALA A 143 -1.78 4.75 9.41
C ALA A 143 -2.71 5.08 10.59
N GLN A 144 -2.84 6.35 10.95
CA GLN A 144 -3.77 6.82 11.99
C GLN A 144 -5.22 6.49 11.64
N GLU A 145 -5.64 6.75 10.40
CA GLU A 145 -6.99 6.44 9.93
C GLU A 145 -7.26 4.93 9.91
N ILE A 146 -6.28 4.14 9.45
CA ILE A 146 -6.36 2.68 9.41
C ILE A 146 -6.52 2.13 10.84
N VAL A 147 -5.68 2.56 11.79
CA VAL A 147 -5.79 2.12 13.20
C VAL A 147 -7.12 2.54 13.80
N ARG A 148 -7.60 3.77 13.56
CA ARG A 148 -8.92 4.22 14.03
C ARG A 148 -10.04 3.30 13.55
N GLY A 149 -10.02 2.93 12.26
CA GLY A 149 -11.01 2.04 11.67
C GLY A 149 -10.93 0.61 12.21
N LEU A 150 -9.72 0.02 12.24
CA LEU A 150 -9.52 -1.34 12.73
C LEU A 150 -9.85 -1.49 14.22
N ALA A 151 -9.47 -0.52 15.05
CA ALA A 151 -9.81 -0.49 16.47
C ALA A 151 -11.32 -0.28 16.72
N HIS A 152 -12.04 0.38 15.82
CA HIS A 152 -13.50 0.48 15.87
C HIS A 152 -14.17 -0.88 15.62
N ILE A 153 -13.65 -1.66 14.68
CA ILE A 153 -14.16 -2.98 14.32
C ILE A 153 -13.86 -4.02 15.41
N ASP A 154 -12.64 -4.01 15.94
CA ASP A 154 -12.18 -4.94 16.97
C ASP A 154 -11.48 -4.21 18.12
N LYS A 155 -12.26 -3.94 19.15
CA LYS A 155 -11.80 -3.24 20.36
C LYS A 155 -10.73 -4.03 21.13
N HIS A 156 -10.68 -5.35 21.00
CA HIS A 156 -9.67 -6.16 21.70
C HIS A 156 -8.27 -5.98 21.09
N LYS A 157 -8.17 -5.57 19.84
CA LYS A 157 -6.91 -5.27 19.17
C LYS A 157 -6.46 -3.81 19.35
N ALA A 158 -7.31 -2.93 19.89
CA ALA A 158 -7.08 -1.49 19.93
C ALA A 158 -5.77 -1.08 20.62
N ASP A 159 -5.46 -1.68 21.79
CA ASP A 159 -4.23 -1.34 22.53
C ASP A 159 -2.97 -1.76 21.76
N THR A 160 -2.97 -2.95 21.15
CA THR A 160 -1.86 -3.41 20.34
C THR A 160 -1.67 -2.52 19.11
N LEU A 161 -2.75 -2.20 18.39
CA LEU A 161 -2.73 -1.32 17.23
C LEU A 161 -2.22 0.08 17.58
N LYS A 162 -2.52 0.60 18.79
CA LYS A 162 -2.01 1.87 19.26
C LYS A 162 -0.49 1.84 19.44
N VAL A 163 0.03 0.80 20.10
CA VAL A 163 1.49 0.66 20.33
C VAL A 163 2.24 0.55 19.01
N THR A 164 1.74 -0.24 18.06
CA THR A 164 2.38 -0.38 16.74
C THR A 164 2.27 0.90 15.91
N LEU A 165 1.19 1.66 16.05
CA LEU A 165 1.05 2.97 15.42
C LEU A 165 2.13 3.94 15.93
N GLU A 166 2.34 4.06 17.22
CA GLU A 166 3.38 4.93 17.81
C GLU A 166 4.78 4.58 17.28
N ALA A 167 5.06 3.27 17.12
CA ALA A 167 6.32 2.81 16.53
C ALA A 167 6.42 3.18 15.04
N PHE A 168 5.35 2.98 14.27
CA PHE A 168 5.29 3.33 12.86
C PHE A 168 5.43 4.84 12.63
N GLU A 169 4.76 5.66 13.44
CA GLU A 169 4.87 7.12 13.39
C GLU A 169 6.32 7.58 13.63
N THR A 170 6.98 6.99 14.64
CA THR A 170 8.39 7.27 14.96
C THR A 170 9.31 6.90 13.77
N GLU A 171 9.04 5.78 13.12
CA GLU A 171 9.79 5.35 11.93
C GLU A 171 9.58 6.32 10.76
N MET A 172 8.35 6.74 10.50
CA MET A 172 8.04 7.69 9.43
C MET A 172 8.64 9.07 9.69
N ASP A 173 8.63 9.55 10.92
CA ASP A 173 9.26 10.83 11.32
C ASP A 173 10.78 10.76 11.16
N SER A 174 11.41 9.64 11.51
CA SER A 174 12.83 9.41 11.32
C SER A 174 13.21 9.38 9.83
N LEU A 175 12.42 8.70 9.03
CA LEU A 175 12.60 8.65 7.57
C LEU A 175 12.43 10.03 6.94
N ASP A 176 11.39 10.76 7.31
CA ASP A 176 11.15 12.12 6.83
C ASP A 176 12.33 13.05 7.12
N ALA A 177 12.83 13.03 8.35
CA ALA A 177 14.02 13.80 8.74
C ALA A 177 15.30 13.37 7.97
N GLN A 178 15.47 12.08 7.68
CA GLN A 178 16.57 11.58 6.85
C GLN A 178 16.46 12.10 5.42
N LEU A 179 15.28 11.98 4.79
CA LEU A 179 15.05 12.42 3.43
C LEU A 179 15.19 13.95 3.28
N SER A 180 14.69 14.71 4.26
CA SER A 180 14.84 16.17 4.29
C SER A 180 16.31 16.58 4.26
N ARG A 181 17.14 16.02 5.16
CA ARG A 181 18.59 16.31 5.18
C ARG A 181 19.28 15.90 3.88
N GLN A 182 18.91 14.75 3.31
CA GLN A 182 19.49 14.29 2.06
C GLN A 182 19.15 15.22 0.90
N LEU A 183 17.89 15.62 0.79
CA LEU A 183 17.38 16.46 -0.30
C LEU A 183 17.74 17.93 -0.18
N GLU A 184 18.12 18.44 1.01
CA GLU A 184 18.69 19.79 1.16
C GLU A 184 19.96 19.97 0.30
N GLY A 185 20.75 18.90 0.12
CA GLY A 185 21.96 18.89 -0.71
C GLY A 185 21.71 18.67 -2.22
N ALA A 186 20.47 18.51 -2.66
CA ALA A 186 20.17 18.26 -4.07
C ALA A 186 20.49 19.48 -4.93
N ALA A 187 21.35 19.28 -5.94
CA ALA A 187 21.79 20.34 -6.85
C ALA A 187 20.66 20.89 -7.74
N CYS A 188 19.66 20.06 -8.02
CA CYS A 188 18.46 20.44 -8.77
C CYS A 188 17.21 20.07 -7.98
N ARG A 189 16.30 21.04 -7.86
CA ARG A 189 15.02 20.88 -7.13
C ARG A 189 13.88 20.50 -8.06
N THR A 190 14.13 20.35 -9.36
CA THR A 190 13.16 19.98 -10.37
C THR A 190 13.53 18.62 -10.96
N PHE A 191 12.54 17.77 -11.10
CA PHE A 191 12.67 16.47 -11.80
C PHE A 191 11.56 16.32 -12.84
N LEU A 192 11.83 15.50 -13.85
CA LEU A 192 10.83 15.06 -14.80
C LEU A 192 10.35 13.67 -14.42
N ILE A 193 9.08 13.40 -14.62
CA ILE A 193 8.46 12.09 -14.42
C ILE A 193 7.55 11.78 -15.60
N TYR A 194 7.32 10.50 -15.92
CA TYR A 194 6.40 10.16 -16.99
C TYR A 194 4.96 10.47 -16.57
N HIS A 195 4.42 9.76 -15.58
CA HIS A 195 3.11 10.00 -14.97
C HIS A 195 3.28 10.77 -13.64
N PRO A 196 2.46 11.78 -13.33
CA PRO A 196 2.71 12.72 -12.22
C PRO A 196 2.42 12.13 -10.82
N ALA A 197 3.00 10.97 -10.48
CA ALA A 197 2.71 10.24 -9.26
C ALA A 197 3.41 10.74 -7.98
N LEU A 198 4.38 11.66 -8.06
CA LEU A 198 5.19 12.11 -6.92
C LEU A 198 4.85 13.51 -6.40
N GLY A 199 3.63 13.99 -6.64
CA GLY A 199 3.21 15.34 -6.23
C GLY A 199 3.29 15.55 -4.71
N TYR A 200 2.84 14.58 -3.92
CA TYR A 200 2.90 14.66 -2.45
C TYR A 200 4.34 14.60 -1.93
N PHE A 201 5.20 13.78 -2.52
CA PHE A 201 6.64 13.77 -2.21
C PHE A 201 7.26 15.13 -2.54
N ALA A 202 7.01 15.64 -3.72
CA ALA A 202 7.54 16.93 -4.16
C ALA A 202 7.11 18.07 -3.23
N ARG A 203 5.83 18.10 -2.82
CA ARG A 203 5.29 19.09 -1.88
C ARG A 203 6.02 19.10 -0.53
N VAL A 204 6.23 17.90 0.04
CA VAL A 204 6.84 17.77 1.37
C VAL A 204 8.28 18.28 1.37
N TYR A 205 9.04 17.98 0.31
CA TYR A 205 10.45 18.33 0.25
C TYR A 205 10.75 19.61 -0.58
N GLY A 206 9.73 20.37 -0.95
CA GLY A 206 9.91 21.60 -1.73
C GLY A 206 10.53 21.37 -3.10
N LEU A 207 10.26 20.23 -3.72
CA LEU A 207 10.68 19.88 -5.07
C LEU A 207 9.62 20.29 -6.10
N LYS A 208 10.02 20.35 -7.36
CA LYS A 208 9.11 20.62 -8.48
C LYS A 208 9.04 19.41 -9.41
N GLN A 209 7.84 18.87 -9.55
CA GLN A 209 7.52 17.82 -10.49
C GLN A 209 7.10 18.43 -11.84
N LEU A 210 7.76 18.00 -12.92
CA LEU A 210 7.31 18.18 -14.29
C LEU A 210 6.88 16.81 -14.82
N ALA A 211 5.78 16.73 -15.58
CA ALA A 211 5.28 15.47 -16.10
C ALA A 211 5.29 15.43 -17.63
N VAL A 212 5.60 14.26 -18.19
CA VAL A 212 5.50 14.00 -19.64
C VAL A 212 4.04 13.78 -20.02
N GLU A 213 3.34 12.96 -19.26
CA GLU A 213 1.90 12.76 -19.42
C GLU A 213 1.11 13.96 -18.91
N HIS A 214 0.02 14.27 -19.59
CA HIS A 214 -0.87 15.34 -19.21
C HIS A 214 -2.32 14.90 -19.38
N ASP A 215 -3.09 14.91 -18.30
CA ASP A 215 -4.51 14.48 -18.27
C ASP A 215 -4.75 13.04 -18.78
N GLY A 216 -3.84 12.11 -18.51
CA GLY A 216 -3.96 10.73 -18.99
C GLY A 216 -3.84 10.59 -20.52
N LYS A 217 -3.32 11.62 -21.22
CA LYS A 217 -3.22 11.65 -22.69
C LYS A 217 -1.78 11.70 -23.16
N LYS A 218 -1.55 11.11 -24.34
CA LYS A 218 -0.26 11.26 -25.02
C LYS A 218 0.02 12.74 -25.30
N PRO A 219 1.21 13.26 -24.92
CA PRO A 219 1.56 14.64 -25.09
C PRO A 219 1.68 15.03 -26.59
N SER A 220 1.32 16.26 -26.94
CA SER A 220 1.55 16.79 -28.28
C SER A 220 3.04 17.11 -28.49
N ALA A 221 3.50 17.13 -29.75
CA ALA A 221 4.87 17.53 -30.09
C ALA A 221 5.20 18.95 -29.59
N ALA A 222 4.25 19.87 -29.65
CA ALA A 222 4.43 21.23 -29.16
C ALA A 222 4.62 21.29 -27.65
N TYR A 223 3.86 20.47 -26.90
CA TYR A 223 4.01 20.34 -25.45
C TYR A 223 5.39 19.77 -25.09
N LEU A 224 5.81 18.68 -25.77
CA LEU A 224 7.12 18.06 -25.54
C LEU A 224 8.27 19.04 -25.81
N ALA A 225 8.21 19.81 -26.88
CA ALA A 225 9.24 20.82 -27.18
C ALA A 225 9.32 21.90 -26.06
N LYS A 226 8.18 22.37 -25.56
CA LYS A 226 8.12 23.29 -24.42
C LYS A 226 8.68 22.67 -23.14
N LEU A 227 8.33 21.40 -22.86
CA LEU A 227 8.77 20.65 -21.69
C LEU A 227 10.30 20.46 -21.70
N VAL A 228 10.87 20.04 -22.85
CA VAL A 228 12.33 19.92 -23.03
C VAL A 228 13.05 21.24 -22.76
N LYS A 229 12.54 22.34 -23.32
CA LYS A 229 13.09 23.67 -23.06
C LYS A 229 13.07 24.00 -21.57
N GLN A 230 11.94 23.79 -20.91
CA GLN A 230 11.78 24.03 -19.47
C GLN A 230 12.73 23.16 -18.64
N CYS A 231 12.85 21.86 -18.95
CA CYS A 231 13.78 20.95 -18.27
C CYS A 231 15.24 21.44 -18.38
N ARG A 232 15.65 21.96 -19.52
CA ARG A 232 16.99 22.53 -19.71
C ARG A 232 17.21 23.81 -18.91
N GLU A 233 16.24 24.71 -18.91
CA GLU A 233 16.28 25.97 -18.16
C GLU A 233 16.34 25.72 -16.64
N GLU A 234 15.63 24.71 -16.16
CA GLU A 234 15.57 24.33 -14.75
C GLU A 234 16.69 23.33 -14.35
N GLY A 235 17.53 22.92 -15.29
CA GLY A 235 18.68 22.06 -15.02
C GLY A 235 18.31 20.61 -14.59
N VAL A 236 17.19 20.08 -15.08
CA VAL A 236 16.72 18.72 -14.76
C VAL A 236 17.79 17.67 -15.08
N LYS A 237 18.11 16.81 -14.11
CA LYS A 237 19.13 15.74 -14.22
C LYS A 237 18.54 14.34 -14.13
N VAL A 238 17.30 14.22 -13.64
CA VAL A 238 16.64 12.93 -13.41
C VAL A 238 15.28 12.93 -14.09
N VAL A 239 15.00 11.83 -14.79
CA VAL A 239 13.71 11.50 -15.37
C VAL A 239 13.23 10.21 -14.72
N PHE A 240 12.17 10.29 -13.95
CA PHE A 240 11.52 9.11 -13.39
C PHE A 240 10.54 8.50 -14.39
N VAL A 241 10.43 7.18 -14.37
CA VAL A 241 9.38 6.43 -15.05
C VAL A 241 8.89 5.35 -14.11
N GLU A 242 7.60 5.24 -13.95
CA GLU A 242 6.97 4.27 -13.08
C GLU A 242 7.03 2.88 -13.75
N LYS A 243 7.14 1.84 -12.94
CA LYS A 243 7.30 0.44 -13.35
C LYS A 243 6.19 -0.07 -14.28
N GLU A 244 5.01 0.56 -14.24
CA GLU A 244 3.86 0.26 -15.08
C GLU A 244 4.04 0.74 -16.54
N TYR A 245 5.05 1.58 -16.81
CA TYR A 245 5.30 2.19 -18.11
C TYR A 245 6.65 1.78 -18.69
N ASP A 246 6.72 1.81 -20.02
CA ASP A 246 7.95 1.51 -20.75
C ASP A 246 8.94 2.69 -20.64
N PRO A 247 10.18 2.47 -20.16
CA PRO A 247 11.22 3.50 -20.12
C PRO A 247 11.53 4.16 -21.46
N GLU A 248 11.28 3.49 -22.58
CA GLU A 248 11.45 4.05 -23.91
C GLU A 248 10.53 5.26 -24.19
N LEU A 249 9.47 5.43 -23.41
CA LEU A 249 8.57 6.60 -23.50
C LEU A 249 9.29 7.91 -23.12
N VAL A 250 10.26 7.86 -22.22
CA VAL A 250 11.01 9.03 -21.74
C VAL A 250 12.45 9.10 -22.26
N ALA A 251 13.00 8.02 -22.81
CA ALA A 251 14.38 7.93 -23.27
C ALA A 251 14.79 9.04 -24.27
N PRO A 252 13.96 9.41 -25.27
CA PRO A 252 14.30 10.51 -26.19
C PRO A 252 14.45 11.85 -25.48
N ILE A 253 13.53 12.15 -24.53
CA ILE A 253 13.56 13.41 -23.77
C ILE A 253 14.77 13.42 -22.84
N ALA A 254 14.99 12.34 -22.11
CA ALA A 254 16.13 12.21 -21.19
C ALA A 254 17.46 12.41 -21.91
N LYS A 255 17.63 11.80 -23.10
CA LYS A 255 18.81 12.00 -23.96
C LYS A 255 18.96 13.46 -24.39
N GLU A 256 17.87 14.10 -24.78
CA GLU A 256 17.89 15.48 -25.27
C GLU A 256 18.26 16.50 -24.18
N ILE A 257 17.84 16.27 -22.93
CA ILE A 257 18.16 17.14 -21.79
C ILE A 257 19.43 16.71 -21.03
N GLY A 258 20.04 15.57 -21.39
CA GLY A 258 21.22 15.04 -20.71
C GLY A 258 20.93 14.53 -19.29
N ALA A 259 19.73 13.97 -19.07
CA ALA A 259 19.28 13.45 -17.79
C ALA A 259 19.33 11.92 -17.74
N LYS A 260 19.45 11.38 -16.52
CA LYS A 260 19.41 9.93 -16.25
C LYS A 260 17.97 9.46 -16.11
N VAL A 261 17.61 8.36 -16.77
CA VAL A 261 16.33 7.67 -16.55
C VAL A 261 16.45 6.75 -15.33
N VAL A 262 15.48 6.82 -14.44
CA VAL A 262 15.37 5.99 -13.22
C VAL A 262 13.98 5.42 -13.15
N VAL A 263 13.89 4.09 -13.10
CA VAL A 263 12.62 3.39 -12.89
C VAL A 263 12.28 3.43 -11.40
N ILE A 264 11.04 3.78 -11.08
CA ILE A 264 10.50 3.79 -9.71
C ILE A 264 9.23 2.95 -9.64
N ASP A 265 8.86 2.55 -8.43
CA ASP A 265 7.63 1.80 -8.16
C ASP A 265 6.80 2.48 -7.04
N PRO A 266 5.98 3.49 -7.37
CA PRO A 266 5.11 4.14 -6.38
C PRO A 266 4.09 3.19 -5.73
N LEU A 267 3.85 2.02 -6.35
CA LEU A 267 2.97 0.96 -5.86
C LEU A 267 3.72 -0.19 -5.16
N SER A 268 4.98 0.02 -4.81
CA SER A 268 5.82 -0.96 -4.11
C SER A 268 5.16 -1.43 -2.81
N ASP A 269 5.35 -2.70 -2.49
CA ASP A 269 5.06 -3.29 -1.19
C ASP A 269 6.04 -2.85 -0.08
N ASN A 270 7.06 -2.06 -0.45
CA ASN A 270 7.99 -1.39 0.46
C ASN A 270 8.15 0.10 0.09
N PRO A 271 7.14 0.95 0.37
CA PRO A 271 7.17 2.37 -0.01
C PRO A 271 8.32 3.14 0.66
N LYS A 272 8.74 2.74 1.86
CA LYS A 272 9.89 3.34 2.56
C LYS A 272 11.17 3.25 1.73
N GLN A 273 11.47 2.07 1.19
CA GLN A 273 12.63 1.86 0.34
C GLN A 273 12.55 2.71 -0.95
N GLN A 274 11.37 2.82 -1.53
CA GLN A 274 11.16 3.66 -2.72
C GLN A 274 11.44 5.14 -2.45
N PHE A 275 11.02 5.69 -1.32
CA PHE A 275 11.33 7.08 -0.97
C PHE A 275 12.83 7.32 -0.85
N ILE A 276 13.57 6.37 -0.26
CA ILE A 276 15.03 6.44 -0.15
C ILE A 276 15.69 6.42 -1.54
N GLU A 277 15.24 5.55 -2.44
CA GLU A 277 15.76 5.43 -3.80
C GLU A 277 15.48 6.67 -4.63
N ILE A 278 14.27 7.23 -4.54
CA ILE A 278 13.90 8.49 -5.20
C ILE A 278 14.80 9.62 -4.71
N ALA A 279 14.97 9.80 -3.40
CA ALA A 279 15.82 10.83 -2.84
C ALA A 279 17.30 10.66 -3.25
N LYS A 280 17.79 9.41 -3.26
CA LYS A 280 19.15 9.09 -3.72
C LYS A 280 19.36 9.46 -5.19
N ALA A 281 18.37 9.19 -6.04
CA ALA A 281 18.46 9.53 -7.47
C ALA A 281 18.51 11.04 -7.69
N LEU A 282 17.76 11.82 -6.90
CA LEU A 282 17.74 13.29 -6.99
C LEU A 282 19.02 13.96 -6.50
N CYS A 283 19.85 13.27 -5.74
CA CYS A 283 21.12 13.79 -5.17
C CYS A 283 22.36 13.34 -5.96
N GLN A 284 22.25 12.56 -7.02
CA GLN A 284 23.32 12.14 -7.92
C GLN A 284 23.50 13.13 -9.07
#